data_836050ffc5df2270021e001427c1e423
#
_entry.id   836050ffc5df2270021e001427c1e423
#
_cell.length_a   1.000
_cell.length_b   1.000
_cell.length_c   1.000
_cell.angle_alpha   90.00
_cell.angle_beta   90.00
_cell.angle_gamma   90.00
#
_symmetry.space_group_name_H-M   'P 1'
#
loop_
_entity.id
_entity.type
_entity.pdbx_description
1 polymer ?
#
loop_
_entity_poly.entity_id
_entity_poly.type
_entity_poly.pdbx_seq_one_letter_code
_entity_poly.pdbx_strand_id
1 'polypeptide(L)'
;MRLLFVGGTGLISSACVDRALAEGHQVWLLNRGRTRTVPRPEQARVLYADVRDAAAVRSVVAGVDPDVVVQCVAFTPDQVRADLETFAGIGQYVLVSSASVYQRPPGHYLVSEDSTPVDNPYWRYSRDKIACERVLAEEAGRAGVAFTVVRPSLTYGPSQ
;
A
#
# COMPACT_ATOMS: atom_id res chain seq x y z
N MET A 1 -10.03 -15.01 -2.39
CA MET A 1 -9.15 -14.18 -3.24
C MET A 1 -7.70 -14.38 -2.82
N ARG A 2 -6.76 -14.11 -3.72
CA ARG A 2 -5.32 -14.10 -3.48
C ARG A 2 -4.88 -12.66 -3.22
N LEU A 3 -4.43 -12.38 -2.02
CA LEU A 3 -4.05 -11.05 -1.58
C LEU A 3 -2.53 -10.98 -1.36
N LEU A 4 -1.86 -10.03 -2.00
CA LEU A 4 -0.45 -9.75 -1.79
C LEU A 4 -0.28 -8.45 -1.00
N PHE A 5 0.24 -8.55 0.21
CA PHE A 5 0.61 -7.38 1.02
C PHE A 5 2.09 -7.05 0.82
N VAL A 6 2.36 -5.88 0.26
CA VAL A 6 3.72 -5.33 0.18
C VAL A 6 4.00 -4.55 1.46
N GLY A 7 4.84 -5.11 2.34
CA GLY A 7 5.09 -4.56 3.68
C GLY A 7 4.06 -5.01 4.74
N GLY A 8 3.62 -6.26 4.71
CA GLY A 8 2.54 -6.82 5.54
C GLY A 8 2.82 -7.01 7.05
N THR A 9 3.90 -6.45 7.60
CA THR A 9 4.29 -6.61 9.03
C THR A 9 4.33 -5.30 9.80
N GLY A 10 3.75 -4.24 9.29
CA GLY A 10 3.57 -2.98 9.99
C GLY A 10 2.27 -2.95 10.83
N LEU A 11 2.07 -1.90 11.60
CA LEU A 11 0.91 -1.76 12.50
C LEU A 11 -0.43 -1.88 11.74
N ILE A 12 -0.61 -1.13 10.67
CA ILE A 12 -1.85 -1.16 9.87
C ILE A 12 -1.96 -2.48 9.11
N SER A 13 -0.88 -2.87 8.43
CA SER A 13 -0.91 -4.03 7.53
C SER A 13 -1.10 -5.34 8.28
N SER A 14 -0.58 -5.51 9.50
CA SER A 14 -0.79 -6.73 10.28
C SER A 14 -2.25 -6.96 10.60
N ALA A 15 -2.97 -5.92 11.04
CA ALA A 15 -4.41 -6.02 11.32
C ALA A 15 -5.22 -6.38 10.06
N CYS A 16 -4.84 -5.82 8.90
CA CYS A 16 -5.46 -6.17 7.62
C CYS A 16 -5.16 -7.62 7.21
N VAL A 17 -3.93 -8.09 7.43
CA VAL A 17 -3.53 -9.48 7.16
C VAL A 17 -4.32 -10.47 8.03
N ASP A 18 -4.41 -10.20 9.34
CA ASP A 18 -5.17 -11.05 10.26
C ASP A 18 -6.65 -11.12 9.85
N ARG A 19 -7.23 -9.99 9.48
CA ARG A 19 -8.61 -9.94 9.00
C ARG A 19 -8.80 -10.71 7.69
N ALA A 20 -7.91 -10.54 6.73
CA ALA A 20 -7.96 -11.25 5.45
C ALA A 20 -7.88 -12.77 5.61
N LEU A 21 -7.01 -13.25 6.51
CA LEU A 21 -6.91 -14.68 6.85
C LEU A 21 -8.17 -15.20 7.53
N ALA A 22 -8.73 -14.43 8.46
CA ALA A 22 -9.97 -14.79 9.15
C ALA A 22 -11.18 -14.88 8.19
N GLU A 23 -11.17 -14.13 7.09
CA GLU A 23 -12.16 -14.21 6.02
C GLU A 23 -11.87 -15.31 4.97
N GLY A 24 -10.84 -16.12 5.20
CA GLY A 24 -10.52 -17.27 4.35
C GLY A 24 -9.79 -16.91 3.05
N HIS A 25 -9.16 -15.74 2.98
CA HIS A 25 -8.35 -15.36 1.83
C HIS A 25 -6.97 -16.03 1.87
N GLN A 26 -6.38 -16.28 0.70
CA GLN A 26 -4.99 -16.69 0.58
C GLN A 26 -4.11 -15.42 0.66
N VAL A 27 -3.18 -15.38 1.59
CA VAL A 27 -2.39 -14.19 1.86
C VAL A 27 -0.91 -14.44 1.65
N TRP A 28 -0.28 -13.56 0.88
CA TRP A 28 1.16 -13.45 0.70
C TRP A 28 1.67 -12.14 1.28
N LEU A 29 2.84 -12.19 1.91
CA LEU A 29 3.54 -11.04 2.47
C LEU A 29 4.85 -10.85 1.74
N LEU A 30 5.02 -9.75 1.02
CA LEU A 30 6.29 -9.37 0.42
C LEU A 30 7.06 -8.46 1.38
N ASN A 31 8.15 -8.96 1.93
CA ASN A 31 8.95 -8.28 2.95
C ASN A 31 10.45 -8.39 2.67
N ARG A 32 11.24 -7.45 3.19
CA ARG A 32 12.71 -7.51 3.13
C ARG A 32 13.34 -8.52 4.10
N GLY A 33 12.56 -9.05 5.05
CA GLY A 33 13.04 -9.97 6.07
C GLY A 33 13.88 -9.35 7.21
N ARG A 34 14.09 -8.03 7.20
CA ARG A 34 14.99 -7.34 8.15
C ARG A 34 14.31 -6.90 9.44
N THR A 35 13.02 -6.61 9.42
CA THR A 35 12.27 -6.07 10.56
C THR A 35 11.07 -6.95 10.85
N ARG A 36 10.87 -7.28 12.13
CA ARG A 36 9.71 -8.02 12.64
C ARG A 36 9.11 -7.19 13.77
N THR A 37 8.22 -6.28 13.44
CA THR A 37 7.48 -5.49 14.45
C THR A 37 6.30 -6.25 15.04
N VAL A 38 5.72 -7.17 14.26
CA VAL A 38 4.60 -8.01 14.70
C VAL A 38 4.88 -9.46 14.28
N PRO A 39 4.52 -10.47 15.09
CA PRO A 39 4.57 -11.87 14.68
C PRO A 39 3.77 -12.08 13.39
N ARG A 40 4.28 -12.92 12.51
CA ARG A 40 3.61 -13.27 11.26
C ARG A 40 2.65 -14.42 11.51
N PRO A 41 1.40 -14.35 11.02
CA PRO A 41 0.50 -15.50 11.06
C PRO A 41 1.10 -16.69 10.28
N GLU A 42 1.01 -17.87 10.83
CA GLU A 42 1.54 -19.10 10.21
C GLU A 42 0.88 -19.40 8.85
N GLN A 43 -0.36 -19.00 8.67
CA GLN A 43 -1.14 -19.19 7.46
C GLN A 43 -0.71 -18.27 6.31
N ALA A 44 0.01 -17.20 6.60
CA ALA A 44 0.49 -16.27 5.56
C ALA A 44 1.80 -16.77 4.93
N ARG A 45 1.83 -16.82 3.61
CA ARG A 45 3.03 -17.18 2.85
C ARG A 45 3.94 -15.96 2.72
N VAL A 46 5.25 -16.14 2.88
CA VAL A 46 6.20 -15.03 2.85
C VAL A 46 7.11 -15.10 1.65
N LEU A 47 7.19 -13.97 0.94
CA LEU A 47 8.12 -13.70 -0.15
C LEU A 47 9.16 -12.70 0.33
N TYR A 48 10.41 -12.89 -0.10
CA TYR A 48 11.51 -12.01 0.31
C TYR A 48 12.10 -11.29 -0.90
N ALA A 49 11.90 -9.97 -0.95
CA ALA A 49 12.59 -9.06 -1.87
C ALA A 49 12.65 -7.65 -1.29
N ASP A 50 13.59 -6.84 -1.75
CA ASP A 50 13.56 -5.40 -1.53
C ASP A 50 12.61 -4.78 -2.56
N VAL A 51 11.59 -4.07 -2.10
CA VAL A 51 10.58 -3.41 -2.97
C VAL A 51 11.17 -2.35 -3.89
N ARG A 52 12.41 -1.92 -3.65
CA ARG A 52 13.14 -0.99 -4.53
C ARG A 52 13.82 -1.69 -5.71
N ASP A 53 13.88 -3.02 -5.68
CA ASP A 53 14.40 -3.84 -6.77
C ASP A 53 13.22 -4.50 -7.50
N ALA A 54 12.72 -3.83 -8.54
CA ALA A 54 11.58 -4.28 -9.31
C ALA A 54 11.82 -5.65 -10.00
N ALA A 55 13.07 -5.97 -10.35
CA ALA A 55 13.39 -7.27 -10.95
C ALA A 55 13.28 -8.41 -9.92
N ALA A 56 13.81 -8.19 -8.71
CA ALA A 56 13.66 -9.14 -7.61
C ALA A 56 12.19 -9.31 -7.22
N VAL A 57 11.42 -8.23 -7.15
CA VAL A 57 9.97 -8.29 -6.87
C VAL A 57 9.27 -9.13 -7.93
N ARG A 58 9.44 -8.82 -9.23
CA ARG A 58 8.82 -9.60 -10.32
C ARG A 58 9.17 -11.10 -10.22
N SER A 59 10.42 -11.41 -9.94
CA SER A 59 10.86 -12.80 -9.82
C SER A 59 10.14 -13.58 -8.72
N VAL A 60 9.97 -12.98 -7.53
CA VAL A 60 9.34 -13.68 -6.39
C VAL A 60 7.82 -13.69 -6.44
N VAL A 61 7.18 -12.76 -7.16
CA VAL A 61 5.73 -12.73 -7.30
C VAL A 61 5.21 -13.48 -8.53
N ALA A 62 6.07 -13.89 -9.44
CA ALA A 62 5.68 -14.55 -10.70
C ALA A 62 4.80 -15.82 -10.53
N GLY A 63 4.89 -16.50 -9.39
CA GLY A 63 4.09 -17.69 -9.07
C GLY A 63 2.86 -17.42 -8.19
N VAL A 64 2.57 -16.15 -7.85
CA VAL A 64 1.47 -15.79 -6.93
C VAL A 64 0.19 -15.48 -7.68
N ASP A 65 0.29 -14.74 -8.79
CA ASP A 65 -0.85 -14.26 -9.57
C ASP A 65 -1.95 -13.65 -8.67
N PRO A 66 -1.67 -12.53 -7.97
CA PRO A 66 -2.58 -11.97 -6.97
C PRO A 66 -3.81 -11.34 -7.62
N ASP A 67 -4.99 -11.48 -6.98
CA ASP A 67 -6.20 -10.78 -7.38
C ASP A 67 -6.17 -9.31 -6.92
N VAL A 68 -5.52 -9.06 -5.75
CA VAL A 68 -5.38 -7.74 -5.14
C VAL A 68 -3.97 -7.57 -4.58
N VAL A 69 -3.37 -6.41 -4.83
CA VAL A 69 -2.12 -5.96 -4.20
C VAL A 69 -2.41 -4.84 -3.21
N VAL A 70 -2.00 -4.99 -1.95
CA VAL A 70 -2.09 -3.97 -0.91
C VAL A 70 -0.69 -3.41 -0.64
N GLN A 71 -0.44 -2.20 -1.11
CA GLN A 71 0.86 -1.53 -1.00
C GLN A 71 0.93 -0.65 0.24
N CYS A 72 1.70 -1.08 1.25
CA CYS A 72 1.85 -0.39 2.53
C CYS A 72 3.15 0.42 2.64
N VAL A 73 4.10 0.23 1.72
CA VAL A 73 5.47 0.79 1.84
C VAL A 73 5.95 1.55 0.59
N ALA A 74 5.06 1.96 -0.29
CA ALA A 74 5.40 2.91 -1.35
C ALA A 74 5.40 4.33 -0.79
N PHE A 75 6.55 4.98 -0.82
CA PHE A 75 6.77 6.33 -0.29
C PHE A 75 7.17 7.33 -1.37
N THR A 76 7.40 6.88 -2.60
CA THR A 76 7.77 7.74 -3.73
C THR A 76 6.96 7.39 -4.97
N PRO A 77 6.72 8.36 -5.88
CA PRO A 77 5.99 8.10 -7.12
C PRO A 77 6.64 7.04 -8.01
N ASP A 78 7.98 6.94 -8.01
CA ASP A 78 8.69 5.93 -8.81
C ASP A 78 8.43 4.51 -8.31
N GLN A 79 8.21 4.33 -7.01
CA GLN A 79 7.80 3.03 -6.46
C GLN A 79 6.41 2.64 -6.96
N VAL A 80 5.47 3.58 -7.04
CA VAL A 80 4.13 3.33 -7.57
C VAL A 80 4.19 2.98 -9.06
N ARG A 81 5.03 3.66 -9.87
CA ARG A 81 5.23 3.31 -11.28
C ARG A 81 5.78 1.89 -11.45
N ALA A 82 6.83 1.56 -10.68
CA ALA A 82 7.40 0.21 -10.72
C ALA A 82 6.39 -0.87 -10.32
N ASP A 83 5.50 -0.57 -9.36
CA ASP A 83 4.42 -1.46 -8.98
C ASP A 83 3.39 -1.63 -10.09
N LEU A 84 2.95 -0.54 -10.73
CA LEU A 84 2.00 -0.60 -11.86
C LEU A 84 2.54 -1.40 -13.04
N GLU A 85 3.84 -1.31 -13.32
CA GLU A 85 4.51 -2.15 -14.33
C GLU A 85 4.57 -3.63 -13.89
N THR A 86 4.88 -3.87 -12.61
CA THR A 86 5.04 -5.22 -12.06
C THR A 86 3.71 -5.97 -11.95
N PHE A 87 2.65 -5.25 -11.59
CA PHE A 87 1.32 -5.77 -11.32
C PHE A 87 0.29 -5.36 -12.38
N ALA A 88 0.73 -5.10 -13.62
CA ALA A 88 -0.17 -4.74 -14.70
C ALA A 88 -1.25 -5.83 -14.90
N GLY A 89 -2.51 -5.39 -15.08
CA GLY A 89 -3.65 -6.29 -15.32
C GLY A 89 -4.22 -6.99 -14.08
N ILE A 90 -3.73 -6.70 -12.87
CA ILE A 90 -4.38 -7.22 -11.65
C ILE A 90 -5.76 -6.62 -11.44
N GLY A 91 -6.63 -7.35 -10.70
CA GLY A 91 -7.98 -6.87 -10.41
C GLY A 91 -8.03 -5.56 -9.62
N GLN A 92 -7.17 -5.39 -8.61
CA GLN A 92 -7.13 -4.18 -7.80
C GLN A 92 -5.77 -3.92 -7.15
N TYR A 93 -5.38 -2.63 -7.14
CA TYR A 93 -4.24 -2.12 -6.39
C TYR A 93 -4.72 -1.17 -5.29
N VAL A 94 -4.38 -1.46 -4.04
CA VAL A 94 -4.74 -0.65 -2.88
C VAL A 94 -3.50 0.07 -2.37
N LEU A 95 -3.46 1.40 -2.48
CA LEU A 95 -2.38 2.23 -1.95
C LEU A 95 -2.72 2.69 -0.53
N VAL A 96 -1.90 2.31 0.45
CA VAL A 96 -1.96 2.91 1.79
C VAL A 96 -1.23 4.25 1.76
N SER A 97 -1.99 5.32 1.68
CA SER A 97 -1.55 6.71 1.74
C SER A 97 -1.58 7.24 3.18
N SER A 98 -2.01 8.45 3.42
CA SER A 98 -2.11 9.07 4.75
C SER A 98 -3.09 10.24 4.73
N ALA A 99 -3.83 10.46 5.81
CA ALA A 99 -4.63 11.68 6.01
C ALA A 99 -3.78 12.96 6.07
N SER A 100 -2.46 12.85 6.22
CA SER A 100 -1.55 13.98 6.15
C SER A 100 -1.47 14.65 4.77
N VAL A 101 -2.00 14.03 3.72
CA VAL A 101 -2.07 14.60 2.36
C VAL A 101 -3.07 15.75 2.24
N TYR A 102 -4.07 15.80 3.14
CA TYR A 102 -5.07 16.86 3.10
C TYR A 102 -4.49 18.22 3.41
N GLN A 103 -5.15 19.25 2.86
CA GLN A 103 -4.74 20.66 2.95
C GLN A 103 -4.32 21.08 4.36
N ARG A 104 -3.20 21.81 4.41
CA ARG A 104 -2.71 22.45 5.64
C ARG A 104 -2.35 23.92 5.36
N PRO A 105 -2.77 24.86 6.22
CA PRO A 105 -3.74 24.67 7.31
C PRO A 105 -5.10 24.23 6.78
N PRO A 106 -5.92 23.52 7.59
CA PRO A 106 -7.24 23.08 7.13
C PRO A 106 -8.15 24.29 6.90
N GLY A 107 -8.85 24.29 5.77
CA GLY A 107 -9.83 25.36 5.46
C GLY A 107 -11.15 25.21 6.23
N HIS A 108 -11.42 24.01 6.77
CA HIS A 108 -12.60 23.70 7.56
C HIS A 108 -12.26 22.66 8.62
N TYR A 109 -13.04 22.61 9.71
CA TYR A 109 -12.82 21.64 10.81
C TYR A 109 -13.19 20.19 10.42
N LEU A 110 -14.14 20.01 9.48
CA LEU A 110 -14.45 18.71 8.92
C LEU A 110 -13.56 18.43 7.72
N VAL A 111 -12.88 17.29 7.75
CA VAL A 111 -12.05 16.77 6.66
C VAL A 111 -12.78 15.59 6.03
N SER A 112 -13.00 15.65 4.72
CA SER A 112 -13.60 14.55 3.95
C SER A 112 -12.89 14.40 2.59
N GLU A 113 -13.06 13.24 1.98
CA GLU A 113 -12.49 12.92 0.68
C GLU A 113 -13.00 13.86 -0.43
N ASP A 114 -14.28 14.26 -0.34
CA ASP A 114 -14.97 15.01 -1.39
C ASP A 114 -14.73 16.52 -1.30
N SER A 115 -14.53 17.06 -0.09
CA SER A 115 -14.54 18.50 0.15
C SER A 115 -13.20 19.08 0.56
N THR A 116 -12.24 18.25 0.97
CA THR A 116 -10.94 18.73 1.44
C THR A 116 -9.88 18.54 0.37
N PRO A 117 -9.24 19.63 -0.10
CA PRO A 117 -8.16 19.53 -1.08
C PRO A 117 -7.00 18.66 -0.59
N VAL A 118 -6.40 17.93 -1.52
CA VAL A 118 -5.15 17.18 -1.29
C VAL A 118 -3.98 18.11 -1.59
N ASP A 119 -3.60 18.89 -0.56
CA ASP A 119 -2.54 19.91 -0.67
C ASP A 119 -1.87 20.15 0.68
N ASN A 120 -0.74 19.49 0.93
CA ASN A 120 0.09 19.71 2.11
C ASN A 120 1.55 19.94 1.69
N PRO A 121 1.99 21.17 1.49
CA PRO A 121 3.34 21.49 1.05
C PRO A 121 4.40 21.42 2.16
N TYR A 122 4.01 21.40 3.42
CA TYR A 122 4.91 21.61 4.56
C TYR A 122 5.73 20.40 4.94
N TRP A 123 5.20 19.20 4.70
CA TRP A 123 5.86 17.96 5.09
C TRP A 123 6.26 17.13 3.87
N ARG A 124 7.53 16.78 3.76
CA ARG A 124 8.06 16.00 2.62
C ARG A 124 7.28 14.70 2.43
N TYR A 125 7.05 13.97 3.51
CA TYR A 125 6.26 12.72 3.45
C TYR A 125 4.88 12.92 2.80
N SER A 126 4.19 14.00 3.17
CA SER A 126 2.87 14.31 2.59
C SER A 126 2.98 14.65 1.10
N ARG A 127 3.99 15.45 0.70
CA ARG A 127 4.24 15.75 -0.72
C ARG A 127 4.53 14.49 -1.53
N ASP A 128 5.35 13.58 -0.99
CA ASP A 128 5.69 12.33 -1.64
C ASP A 128 4.45 11.43 -1.77
N LYS A 129 3.61 11.33 -0.74
CA LYS A 129 2.33 10.60 -0.80
C LYS A 129 1.35 11.22 -1.79
N ILE A 130 1.22 12.54 -1.84
CA ILE A 130 0.41 13.25 -2.86
C ILE A 130 0.89 12.90 -4.27
N ALA A 131 2.21 12.88 -4.49
CA ALA A 131 2.78 12.50 -5.77
C ALA A 131 2.50 11.02 -6.12
N CYS A 132 2.52 10.11 -5.14
CA CYS A 132 2.13 8.72 -5.32
C CYS A 132 0.66 8.58 -5.76
N GLU A 133 -0.25 9.29 -5.09
CA GLU A 133 -1.67 9.27 -5.43
C GLU A 133 -1.94 9.82 -6.84
N ARG A 134 -1.22 10.88 -7.25
CA ARG A 134 -1.31 11.45 -8.58
C ARG A 134 -0.88 10.46 -9.66
N VAL A 135 0.30 9.87 -9.49
CA VAL A 135 0.79 8.84 -10.43
C VAL A 135 -0.20 7.71 -10.57
N LEU A 136 -0.75 7.23 -9.45
CA LEU A 136 -1.73 6.16 -9.46
C LEU A 136 -2.99 6.56 -10.24
N ALA A 137 -3.53 7.76 -10.01
CA ALA A 137 -4.71 8.26 -10.72
C ALA A 137 -4.47 8.45 -12.24
N GLU A 138 -3.26 8.88 -12.62
CA GLU A 138 -2.91 9.16 -14.02
C GLU A 138 -2.54 7.91 -14.83
N GLU A 139 -1.91 6.92 -14.18
CA GLU A 139 -1.26 5.81 -14.87
C GLU A 139 -1.96 4.44 -14.69
N ALA A 140 -2.77 4.24 -13.63
CA ALA A 140 -3.42 2.96 -13.35
C ALA A 140 -4.31 2.46 -14.51
N GLY A 141 -5.02 3.38 -15.17
CA GLY A 141 -5.87 3.04 -16.32
C GLY A 141 -5.07 2.47 -17.51
N ARG A 142 -3.85 2.96 -17.74
CA ARG A 142 -2.97 2.42 -18.80
C ARG A 142 -2.42 1.04 -18.43
N ALA A 143 -2.22 0.79 -17.14
CA ALA A 143 -1.80 -0.52 -16.63
C ALA A 143 -2.95 -1.54 -16.57
N GLY A 144 -4.19 -1.13 -16.87
CA GLY A 144 -5.38 -1.98 -16.77
C GLY A 144 -5.72 -2.38 -15.34
N VAL A 145 -5.44 -1.51 -14.36
CA VAL A 145 -5.54 -1.78 -12.93
C VAL A 145 -6.62 -0.89 -12.30
N ALA A 146 -7.62 -1.48 -11.67
CA ALA A 146 -8.50 -0.74 -10.76
C ALA A 146 -7.73 -0.40 -9.47
N PHE A 147 -7.99 0.78 -8.87
CA PHE A 147 -7.27 1.18 -7.68
C PHE A 147 -8.17 1.76 -6.58
N THR A 148 -7.67 1.68 -5.36
CA THR A 148 -8.22 2.36 -4.18
C THR A 148 -7.09 3.03 -3.42
N VAL A 149 -7.32 4.25 -2.95
CA VAL A 149 -6.42 4.97 -2.04
C VAL A 149 -7.04 4.98 -0.64
N VAL A 150 -6.31 4.46 0.34
CA VAL A 150 -6.71 4.50 1.75
C VAL A 150 -5.85 5.54 2.47
N ARG A 151 -6.46 6.52 3.12
CA ARG A 151 -5.79 7.60 3.84
C ARG A 151 -5.97 7.47 5.35
N PRO A 152 -5.22 6.57 6.02
CA PRO A 152 -5.33 6.41 7.47
C PRO A 152 -4.91 7.70 8.18
N SER A 153 -5.64 8.01 9.27
CA SER A 153 -5.29 9.07 10.20
C SER A 153 -4.37 8.51 11.30
N LEU A 154 -4.53 8.95 12.55
CA LEU A 154 -3.79 8.42 13.68
C LEU A 154 -4.18 6.95 13.90
N THR A 155 -3.20 6.08 13.87
CA THR A 155 -3.38 4.64 14.10
C THR A 155 -2.68 4.21 15.38
N TYR A 156 -3.26 3.27 16.10
CA TYR A 156 -2.71 2.72 17.35
C TYR A 156 -2.96 1.22 17.40
N GLY A 157 -2.18 0.52 18.21
CA GLY A 157 -2.31 -0.93 18.37
C GLY A 157 -1.30 -1.54 19.33
N PRO A 158 -1.33 -2.85 19.53
CA PRO A 158 -0.51 -3.55 20.54
C PRO A 158 1.01 -3.44 20.31
N SER A 159 1.44 -3.01 19.12
CA SER A 159 2.85 -2.89 18.74
C SER A 159 3.41 -1.46 18.89
N GLN A 160 2.70 -0.56 19.55
CA GLN A 160 3.17 0.79 19.89
C GLN A 160 3.63 0.87 21.33
#